data_664e4155abd1b98897f811c43d2b954a
#
_entry.id   664e4155abd1b98897f811c43d2b954a
#
_cell.length_a   1.000
_cell.length_b   1.000
_cell.length_c   1.000
_cell.angle_alpha   90.00
_cell.angle_beta   90.00
_cell.angle_gamma   90.00
#
_symmetry.space_group_name_H-M   'P 1'
#
loop_
_entity.id
_entity.type
_entity.pdbx_description
1 polymer ?
#
loop_
_entity_poly.entity_id
_entity_poly.type
_entity_poly.pdbx_seq_one_letter_code
_entity_poly.pdbx_strand_id
1 'polypeptide(L)'
;MNRRVFFEICLASAIAVVSVATLFAQAKPVRVRVQTELGDIVVEVDQAKAPNTAANFLKYVDAGHYDGGVWHRTVKMDNQPESTVKIEVIQAGVNPDKAKSGFPAIALERTNVTGLLHKDGAISMARGMPDSATSGWFICINDQPSLDFGGARNPDGQGFAAFGRVVSGMDIVRKIQQAPSSADRKTNTEAQRLTPPIKIIKAARVP
;
A
#
# COMPACT_ATOMS: atom_id res chain seq x y z
N MET A 1 0.17 87.55 -22.26
CA MET A 1 0.37 86.84 -20.97
C MET A 1 -0.46 85.59 -21.07
N ASN A 2 0.08 84.45 -21.68
CA ASN A 2 -0.65 83.21 -21.99
C ASN A 2 -0.12 82.06 -21.11
N ARG A 3 -0.98 81.60 -20.25
CA ARG A 3 -0.74 80.39 -19.49
C ARG A 3 -1.27 79.17 -20.29
N ARG A 4 -0.38 78.34 -20.75
CA ARG A 4 -0.69 77.04 -21.37
C ARG A 4 -0.82 76.02 -20.22
N VAL A 5 -1.99 75.45 -20.12
CA VAL A 5 -2.28 74.31 -19.21
C VAL A 5 -1.93 73.03 -19.98
N PHE A 6 -0.96 72.28 -19.51
CA PHE A 6 -0.68 70.90 -20.01
C PHE A 6 -1.61 69.95 -19.28
N PHE A 7 -2.45 69.29 -20.03
CA PHE A 7 -3.22 68.12 -19.53
C PHE A 7 -2.34 66.88 -19.77
N GLU A 8 -1.88 66.29 -18.69
CA GLU A 8 -1.26 64.92 -18.73
C GLU A 8 -2.38 63.90 -18.59
N ILE A 9 -2.56 63.08 -19.62
CA ILE A 9 -3.46 61.95 -19.63
C ILE A 9 -2.66 60.74 -19.09
N CYS A 10 -2.84 60.39 -17.84
CA CYS A 10 -2.35 59.14 -17.28
C CYS A 10 -3.20 57.97 -17.78
N LEU A 11 -2.64 57.21 -18.73
CA LEU A 11 -3.24 55.96 -19.20
C LEU A 11 -2.89 54.83 -18.22
N ALA A 12 -3.79 54.53 -17.30
CA ALA A 12 -3.65 53.41 -16.37
C ALA A 12 -4.00 52.11 -17.09
N SER A 13 -2.97 51.38 -17.51
CA SER A 13 -3.09 50.02 -18.08
C SER A 13 -3.36 49.04 -16.92
N ALA A 14 -4.59 48.62 -16.75
CA ALA A 14 -4.97 47.52 -15.85
C ALA A 14 -4.58 46.20 -16.51
N ILE A 15 -3.47 45.59 -16.07
CA ILE A 15 -3.10 44.23 -16.47
C ILE A 15 -3.97 43.30 -15.62
N ALA A 16 -5.00 42.72 -16.23
CA ALA A 16 -5.79 41.66 -15.64
C ALA A 16 -4.97 40.35 -15.66
N VAL A 17 -4.39 39.98 -14.51
CA VAL A 17 -3.75 38.66 -14.35
C VAL A 17 -4.87 37.63 -14.24
N VAL A 18 -5.15 36.94 -15.35
CA VAL A 18 -6.06 35.78 -15.34
C VAL A 18 -5.28 34.61 -14.76
N SER A 19 -5.47 34.36 -13.47
CA SER A 19 -4.98 33.14 -12.82
C SER A 19 -5.78 31.95 -13.36
N VAL A 20 -5.21 31.22 -14.30
CA VAL A 20 -5.72 29.91 -14.73
C VAL A 20 -5.42 28.93 -13.63
N ALA A 21 -6.35 28.77 -12.69
CA ALA A 21 -6.32 27.67 -11.74
C ALA A 21 -6.60 26.39 -12.55
N THR A 22 -5.55 25.67 -12.92
CA THR A 22 -5.66 24.31 -13.45
C THR A 22 -6.24 23.43 -12.34
N LEU A 23 -7.55 23.16 -12.39
CA LEU A 23 -8.18 22.10 -11.62
C LEU A 23 -7.55 20.79 -12.11
N PHE A 24 -6.53 20.31 -11.42
CA PHE A 24 -6.14 18.92 -11.55
C PHE A 24 -7.33 18.10 -10.99
N ALA A 25 -8.12 17.54 -11.89
CA ALA A 25 -9.12 16.55 -11.52
C ALA A 25 -8.36 15.42 -10.80
N GLN A 26 -8.50 15.36 -9.48
CA GLN A 26 -7.86 14.32 -8.68
C GLN A 26 -8.45 12.99 -9.16
N ALA A 27 -7.63 12.19 -9.83
CA ALA A 27 -8.06 10.89 -10.34
C ALA A 27 -8.71 10.12 -9.18
N LYS A 28 -9.91 9.58 -9.43
CA LYS A 28 -10.62 8.79 -8.41
C LYS A 28 -9.70 7.67 -7.94
N PRO A 29 -9.58 7.46 -6.62
CA PRO A 29 -8.75 6.38 -6.13
C PRO A 29 -9.25 5.04 -6.67
N VAL A 30 -8.31 4.20 -7.11
CA VAL A 30 -8.65 2.88 -7.63
C VAL A 30 -8.90 1.94 -6.47
N ARG A 31 -10.04 1.26 -6.51
CA ARG A 31 -10.39 0.26 -5.52
C ARG A 31 -10.26 -1.14 -6.09
N VAL A 32 -9.81 -2.06 -5.24
CA VAL A 32 -9.70 -3.49 -5.55
C VAL A 32 -10.46 -4.26 -4.48
N ARG A 33 -11.39 -5.11 -4.93
CA ARG A 33 -12.01 -6.10 -4.07
C ARG A 33 -11.16 -7.36 -4.08
N VAL A 34 -10.78 -7.81 -2.90
CA VAL A 34 -10.13 -9.09 -2.66
C VAL A 34 -11.16 -10.00 -1.98
N GLN A 35 -11.79 -10.85 -2.76
CA GLN A 35 -12.75 -11.83 -2.29
C GLN A 35 -12.00 -13.02 -1.68
N THR A 36 -12.27 -13.31 -0.41
CA THR A 36 -11.69 -14.45 0.30
C THR A 36 -12.77 -15.45 0.71
N GLU A 37 -12.38 -16.63 1.12
CA GLU A 37 -13.32 -17.62 1.68
C GLU A 37 -13.94 -17.17 3.02
N LEU A 38 -13.40 -16.13 3.67
CA LEU A 38 -13.94 -15.56 4.91
C LEU A 38 -14.76 -14.29 4.70
N GLY A 39 -14.79 -13.76 3.47
CA GLY A 39 -15.50 -12.53 3.09
C GLY A 39 -14.64 -11.60 2.23
N ASP A 40 -15.21 -10.45 1.90
CA ASP A 40 -14.59 -9.47 1.02
C ASP A 40 -13.77 -8.43 1.80
N ILE A 41 -12.59 -8.10 1.27
CA ILE A 41 -11.77 -6.97 1.70
C ILE A 41 -11.69 -6.01 0.51
N VAL A 42 -12.02 -4.73 0.72
CA VAL A 42 -11.85 -3.71 -0.32
C VAL A 42 -10.70 -2.80 0.07
N VAL A 43 -9.71 -2.70 -0.81
CA VAL A 43 -8.56 -1.81 -0.65
C VAL A 43 -8.62 -0.65 -1.63
N GLU A 44 -8.19 0.51 -1.19
CA GLU A 44 -8.03 1.72 -2.00
C GLU A 44 -6.55 1.98 -2.22
N VAL A 45 -6.14 2.12 -3.49
CA VAL A 45 -4.75 2.21 -3.92
C VAL A 45 -4.41 3.65 -4.25
N ASP A 46 -3.35 4.20 -3.66
CA ASP A 46 -2.90 5.58 -3.87
C ASP A 46 -1.85 5.66 -4.99
N GLN A 47 -2.34 5.79 -6.22
CA GLN A 47 -1.48 5.92 -7.41
C GLN A 47 -0.75 7.28 -7.50
N ALA A 48 -1.23 8.29 -6.78
CA ALA A 48 -0.60 9.61 -6.80
C ALA A 48 0.65 9.66 -5.93
N LYS A 49 0.60 9.03 -4.74
CA LYS A 49 1.70 9.05 -3.77
C LYS A 49 2.69 7.91 -3.96
N ALA A 50 2.23 6.73 -4.35
CA ALA A 50 3.07 5.54 -4.58
C ALA A 50 2.84 4.96 -5.98
N PRO A 51 3.17 5.69 -7.06
CA PRO A 51 2.81 5.33 -8.43
C PRO A 51 3.38 3.99 -8.89
N ASN A 52 4.66 3.70 -8.60
CA ASN A 52 5.30 2.46 -9.03
C ASN A 52 4.74 1.24 -8.29
N THR A 53 4.57 1.37 -6.98
CA THR A 53 4.05 0.29 -6.11
C THR A 53 2.59 0.01 -6.44
N ALA A 54 1.79 1.07 -6.58
CA ALA A 54 0.39 0.97 -6.97
C ALA A 54 0.22 0.32 -8.35
N ALA A 55 0.99 0.77 -9.35
CA ALA A 55 0.96 0.20 -10.70
C ALA A 55 1.35 -1.28 -10.71
N ASN A 56 2.38 -1.67 -9.93
CA ASN A 56 2.81 -3.05 -9.79
C ASN A 56 1.69 -3.93 -9.21
N PHE A 57 1.10 -3.52 -8.08
CA PHE A 57 -0.01 -4.25 -7.46
C PHE A 57 -1.19 -4.42 -8.43
N LEU A 58 -1.62 -3.34 -9.09
CA LEU A 58 -2.71 -3.35 -10.05
C LEU A 58 -2.41 -4.24 -11.26
N LYS A 59 -1.16 -4.29 -11.73
CA LYS A 59 -0.73 -5.19 -12.81
C LYS A 59 -0.91 -6.66 -12.43
N TYR A 60 -0.58 -7.06 -11.20
CA TYR A 60 -0.84 -8.42 -10.70
C TYR A 60 -2.35 -8.71 -10.56
N VAL A 61 -3.15 -7.72 -10.13
CA VAL A 61 -4.63 -7.83 -10.08
C VAL A 61 -5.19 -8.03 -11.47
N ASP A 62 -4.85 -7.16 -12.42
CA ASP A 62 -5.40 -7.18 -13.80
C ASP A 62 -5.01 -8.45 -14.56
N ALA A 63 -3.82 -8.99 -14.30
CA ALA A 63 -3.35 -10.26 -14.84
C ALA A 63 -3.93 -11.49 -14.11
N GLY A 64 -4.77 -11.29 -13.08
CA GLY A 64 -5.41 -12.37 -12.33
C GLY A 64 -4.43 -13.24 -11.55
N HIS A 65 -3.25 -12.73 -11.17
CA HIS A 65 -2.26 -13.52 -10.43
C HIS A 65 -2.71 -13.82 -8.99
N TYR A 66 -3.57 -12.98 -8.41
CA TYR A 66 -4.08 -13.22 -7.06
C TYR A 66 -5.30 -14.13 -7.02
N ASP A 67 -5.92 -14.46 -8.18
CA ASP A 67 -7.03 -15.40 -8.25
C ASP A 67 -6.51 -16.81 -7.92
N GLY A 68 -7.04 -17.42 -6.87
CA GLY A 68 -6.51 -18.67 -6.29
C GLY A 68 -5.24 -18.46 -5.44
N GLY A 69 -4.82 -17.22 -5.20
CA GLY A 69 -3.77 -16.88 -4.25
C GLY A 69 -4.17 -17.18 -2.81
N VAL A 70 -3.26 -16.91 -1.87
CA VAL A 70 -3.51 -17.24 -0.46
C VAL A 70 -2.97 -16.18 0.50
N TRP A 71 -3.67 -15.97 1.59
CA TRP A 71 -3.09 -15.46 2.82
C TRP A 71 -2.34 -16.61 3.47
N HIS A 72 -1.02 -16.54 3.48
CA HIS A 72 -0.17 -17.63 3.93
C HIS A 72 0.48 -17.37 5.28
N ARG A 73 0.46 -16.10 5.74
CA ARG A 73 1.18 -15.69 6.94
C ARG A 73 0.34 -14.72 7.77
N THR A 74 0.32 -14.96 9.08
CA THR A 74 -0.20 -14.03 10.09
C THR A 74 0.89 -13.71 11.11
N VAL A 75 1.15 -12.44 11.34
CA VAL A 75 2.11 -11.97 12.33
C VAL A 75 1.35 -11.31 13.48
N LYS A 76 1.54 -11.86 14.68
CA LYS A 76 0.90 -11.42 15.92
C LYS A 76 1.96 -11.17 16.99
N MET A 77 1.60 -10.47 18.05
CA MET A 77 2.52 -10.16 19.14
C MET A 77 3.11 -11.39 19.84
N ASP A 78 2.43 -12.52 19.78
CA ASP A 78 2.77 -13.79 20.47
C ASP A 78 3.47 -14.83 19.57
N ASN A 79 3.62 -14.58 18.26
CA ASN A 79 4.19 -15.55 17.33
C ASN A 79 5.46 -15.06 16.61
N GLN A 80 6.26 -14.25 17.27
CA GLN A 80 7.53 -13.68 16.76
C GLN A 80 8.70 -13.98 17.70
N PRO A 81 9.08 -15.27 17.89
CA PRO A 81 10.08 -15.66 18.89
C PRO A 81 11.46 -15.06 18.64
N GLU A 82 11.83 -14.81 17.37
CA GLU A 82 13.15 -14.31 16.97
C GLU A 82 13.17 -12.78 16.78
N SER A 83 12.04 -12.08 16.98
CA SER A 83 11.96 -10.64 16.70
C SER A 83 11.98 -9.80 17.96
N THR A 84 12.93 -8.90 18.07
CA THR A 84 12.95 -7.85 19.11
C THR A 84 11.94 -6.74 18.84
N VAL A 85 11.76 -6.38 17.55
CA VAL A 85 10.76 -5.40 17.10
C VAL A 85 9.56 -6.15 16.56
N LYS A 86 8.46 -6.15 17.30
CA LYS A 86 7.24 -6.87 16.95
C LYS A 86 6.30 -6.02 16.11
N ILE A 87 5.57 -6.67 15.19
CA ILE A 87 4.59 -6.05 14.30
C ILE A 87 3.32 -6.92 14.24
N GLU A 88 2.25 -6.36 13.69
CA GLU A 88 1.00 -7.10 13.45
C GLU A 88 0.56 -6.91 11.99
N VAL A 89 0.63 -7.96 11.21
CA VAL A 89 0.24 -7.95 9.79
C VAL A 89 -0.33 -9.30 9.36
N ILE A 90 -1.15 -9.28 8.31
CA ILE A 90 -1.43 -10.48 7.51
C ILE A 90 -0.77 -10.30 6.14
N GLN A 91 -0.20 -11.36 5.58
CA GLN A 91 0.54 -11.32 4.32
C GLN A 91 -0.05 -12.30 3.30
N ALA A 92 -0.25 -11.78 2.09
CA ALA A 92 -0.77 -12.53 0.95
C ALA A 92 0.30 -12.72 -0.13
N GLY A 93 0.07 -13.75 -0.95
CA GLY A 93 0.83 -14.03 -2.16
C GLY A 93 -0.08 -14.38 -3.33
N VAL A 94 0.52 -14.46 -4.52
CA VAL A 94 -0.13 -14.89 -5.75
C VAL A 94 -0.51 -16.37 -5.69
N ASN A 95 -1.34 -16.81 -6.64
CA ASN A 95 -1.60 -18.22 -6.88
C ASN A 95 -0.27 -18.96 -7.08
N PRO A 96 0.01 -20.04 -6.33
CA PRO A 96 1.24 -20.82 -6.47
C PRO A 96 1.53 -21.26 -7.90
N ASP A 97 0.49 -21.61 -8.67
CA ASP A 97 0.64 -22.04 -10.08
C ASP A 97 1.13 -20.90 -11.00
N LYS A 98 0.89 -19.64 -10.59
CA LYS A 98 1.32 -18.43 -11.32
C LYS A 98 2.59 -17.80 -10.75
N ALA A 99 3.20 -18.34 -9.71
CA ALA A 99 4.33 -17.73 -9.04
C ALA A 99 5.56 -17.55 -9.96
N LYS A 100 5.74 -18.44 -10.93
CA LYS A 100 6.86 -18.38 -11.88
C LYS A 100 6.66 -17.38 -13.03
N SER A 101 5.42 -16.89 -13.24
CA SER A 101 5.07 -15.94 -14.31
C SER A 101 4.95 -14.50 -13.78
N GLY A 102 5.60 -14.18 -12.68
CA GLY A 102 5.56 -12.86 -12.06
C GLY A 102 6.26 -11.78 -12.88
N PHE A 103 6.09 -10.52 -12.44
CA PHE A 103 6.71 -9.36 -13.07
C PHE A 103 8.03 -9.02 -12.35
N PRO A 104 8.93 -8.24 -13.01
CA PRO A 104 10.18 -7.78 -12.40
C PRO A 104 9.96 -7.05 -11.08
N ALA A 105 10.99 -7.07 -10.24
CA ALA A 105 11.02 -6.30 -9.00
C ALA A 105 10.95 -4.80 -9.26
N ILE A 106 10.43 -4.06 -8.28
CA ILE A 106 10.23 -2.62 -8.35
C ILE A 106 11.07 -1.88 -7.32
N ALA A 107 11.39 -0.62 -7.63
CA ALA A 107 12.05 0.29 -6.70
C ALA A 107 11.19 0.55 -5.46
N LEU A 108 11.83 0.68 -4.30
CA LEU A 108 11.18 0.94 -3.02
C LEU A 108 10.72 2.41 -2.91
N GLU A 109 9.43 2.63 -2.84
CA GLU A 109 8.84 3.94 -2.54
C GLU A 109 8.69 4.12 -1.03
N ARG A 110 9.67 4.79 -0.43
CA ARG A 110 9.80 4.94 1.03
C ARG A 110 8.73 5.87 1.61
N THR A 111 8.29 5.61 2.84
CA THR A 111 7.21 6.37 3.51
C THR A 111 7.58 7.83 3.78
N ASN A 112 8.86 8.17 3.94
CA ASN A 112 9.32 9.56 4.09
C ASN A 112 9.23 10.38 2.79
N VAL A 113 9.12 9.71 1.63
CA VAL A 113 8.92 10.34 0.32
C VAL A 113 7.44 10.39 -0.03
N THR A 114 6.73 9.27 0.14
CA THR A 114 5.31 9.16 -0.22
C THR A 114 4.37 9.80 0.80
N GLY A 115 4.79 9.89 2.06
CA GLY A 115 3.94 10.31 3.18
C GLY A 115 2.87 9.28 3.57
N LEU A 116 2.88 8.07 2.97
CA LEU A 116 1.98 6.98 3.30
C LEU A 116 2.59 6.14 4.43
N LEU A 117 2.06 6.28 5.64
CA LEU A 117 2.54 5.57 6.81
C LEU A 117 1.80 4.24 7.02
N HIS A 118 2.43 3.32 7.76
CA HIS A 118 1.87 2.02 8.11
C HIS A 118 0.87 2.13 9.28
N LYS A 119 -0.27 2.79 9.02
CA LYS A 119 -1.40 2.89 9.94
C LYS A 119 -2.27 1.63 9.91
N ASP A 120 -3.21 1.49 10.88
CA ASP A 120 -4.19 0.39 10.86
C ASP A 120 -4.90 0.33 9.50
N GLY A 121 -4.90 -0.85 8.88
CA GLY A 121 -5.44 -1.07 7.53
C GLY A 121 -4.55 -0.62 6.38
N ALA A 122 -3.36 -0.06 6.61
CA ALA A 122 -2.43 0.25 5.51
C ALA A 122 -2.05 -1.03 4.74
N ILE A 123 -2.02 -0.92 3.40
CA ILE A 123 -1.51 -1.98 2.53
C ILE A 123 -0.10 -1.64 2.07
N SER A 124 0.80 -2.63 2.08
CA SER A 124 2.21 -2.43 1.80
C SER A 124 2.83 -3.63 1.08
N MET A 125 3.87 -3.39 0.27
CA MET A 125 4.56 -4.46 -0.44
C MET A 125 5.58 -5.16 0.46
N ALA A 126 5.53 -6.49 0.45
CA ALA A 126 6.55 -7.31 1.08
C ALA A 126 7.83 -7.30 0.22
N ARG A 127 8.98 -7.29 0.87
CA ARG A 127 10.30 -7.32 0.25
C ARG A 127 11.32 -8.08 1.08
N GLY A 128 12.39 -8.52 0.44
CA GLY A 128 13.63 -8.89 1.08
C GLY A 128 14.54 -7.67 1.20
N MET A 129 15.54 -7.54 0.30
CA MET A 129 16.38 -6.35 0.17
C MET A 129 15.58 -5.15 -0.36
N PRO A 130 16.06 -3.90 -0.22
CA PRO A 130 15.54 -2.77 -0.98
C PRO A 130 15.44 -3.11 -2.48
N ASP A 131 14.43 -2.56 -3.16
CA ASP A 131 14.18 -2.73 -4.59
C ASP A 131 13.95 -4.19 -5.05
N SER A 132 13.53 -5.08 -4.13
CA SER A 132 13.26 -6.50 -4.42
C SER A 132 11.77 -6.88 -4.37
N ALA A 133 10.88 -5.92 -4.15
CA ALA A 133 9.45 -6.20 -4.06
C ALA A 133 8.89 -6.66 -5.42
N THR A 134 8.06 -7.71 -5.41
CA THR A 134 7.38 -8.24 -6.61
C THR A 134 5.87 -8.32 -6.39
N SER A 135 5.34 -9.45 -5.94
CA SER A 135 3.91 -9.75 -5.83
C SER A 135 3.39 -9.85 -4.41
N GLY A 136 4.24 -10.13 -3.44
CA GLY A 136 3.84 -10.29 -2.05
C GLY A 136 3.44 -8.96 -1.42
N TRP A 137 2.32 -8.94 -0.70
CA TRP A 137 1.84 -7.75 -0.01
C TRP A 137 1.22 -8.10 1.33
N PHE A 138 1.05 -7.10 2.20
CA PHE A 138 0.50 -7.30 3.54
C PHE A 138 -0.43 -6.15 3.93
N ILE A 139 -1.28 -6.41 4.91
CA ILE A 139 -2.16 -5.42 5.56
C ILE A 139 -1.71 -5.26 7.00
N CYS A 140 -1.52 -4.02 7.44
CA CYS A 140 -1.23 -3.69 8.83
C CYS A 140 -2.48 -3.84 9.70
N ILE A 141 -2.28 -4.34 10.91
CA ILE A 141 -3.26 -4.37 11.98
C ILE A 141 -2.70 -3.51 13.10
N ASN A 142 -3.47 -2.51 13.53
CA ASN A 142 -2.99 -1.40 14.34
C ASN A 142 -1.88 -0.59 13.63
N ASP A 143 -1.43 0.48 14.24
CA ASP A 143 -0.34 1.30 13.71
C ASP A 143 1.00 0.58 13.85
N GLN A 144 1.77 0.53 12.76
CA GLN A 144 3.04 -0.20 12.66
C GLN A 144 4.22 0.72 12.29
N PRO A 145 4.57 1.74 13.11
CA PRO A 145 5.59 2.72 12.75
C PRO A 145 7.00 2.11 12.55
N SER A 146 7.25 0.93 13.11
CA SER A 146 8.51 0.20 12.89
C SER A 146 8.70 -0.29 11.46
N LEU A 147 7.65 -0.27 10.63
CA LEU A 147 7.68 -0.60 9.19
C LEU A 147 7.95 0.63 8.31
N ASP A 148 7.87 1.85 8.85
CA ASP A 148 8.15 3.08 8.12
C ASP A 148 9.67 3.26 7.88
N PHE A 149 10.03 4.19 6.99
CA PHE A 149 11.42 4.60 6.81
C PHE A 149 12.03 5.07 8.14
N GLY A 150 13.22 4.59 8.46
CA GLY A 150 13.86 4.80 9.76
C GLY A 150 13.36 3.85 10.86
N GLY A 151 12.33 3.05 10.60
CA GLY A 151 11.82 2.07 11.54
C GLY A 151 12.75 0.85 11.69
N ALA A 152 12.72 0.23 12.86
CA ALA A 152 13.67 -0.79 13.26
C ALA A 152 13.26 -2.23 12.89
N ARG A 153 12.14 -2.43 12.17
CA ARG A 153 11.72 -3.80 11.80
C ARG A 153 12.67 -4.44 10.81
N ASN A 154 13.16 -3.70 9.82
CA ASN A 154 14.23 -4.12 8.94
C ASN A 154 15.55 -3.52 9.37
N PRO A 155 16.64 -4.32 9.47
CA PRO A 155 17.96 -3.83 9.87
C PRO A 155 18.53 -2.75 8.94
N ASP A 156 18.05 -2.70 7.68
CA ASP A 156 18.46 -1.70 6.69
C ASP A 156 17.84 -0.30 6.93
N GLY A 157 16.87 -0.18 7.84
CA GLY A 157 16.17 1.08 8.15
C GLY A 157 15.36 1.68 7.00
N GLN A 158 15.26 0.99 5.85
CA GLN A 158 14.60 1.54 4.67
C GLN A 158 13.07 1.40 4.70
N GLY A 159 12.51 0.64 5.66
CA GLY A 159 11.07 0.41 5.78
C GLY A 159 10.48 -0.36 4.61
N PHE A 160 9.17 -0.25 4.43
CA PHE A 160 8.40 -0.86 3.35
C PHE A 160 7.64 0.20 2.56
N ALA A 161 7.13 -0.17 1.37
CA ALA A 161 6.35 0.72 0.52
C ALA A 161 4.85 0.56 0.82
N ALA A 162 4.31 1.42 1.70
CA ALA A 162 2.87 1.57 1.83
C ALA A 162 2.31 2.25 0.58
N PHE A 163 1.19 1.73 0.04
CA PHE A 163 0.64 2.20 -1.24
C PHE A 163 -0.88 2.34 -1.25
N GLY A 164 -1.54 2.23 -0.10
CA GLY A 164 -2.98 2.35 0.03
C GLY A 164 -3.49 1.88 1.38
N ARG A 165 -4.78 1.61 1.43
CA ARG A 165 -5.44 1.21 2.69
C ARG A 165 -6.68 0.35 2.45
N VAL A 166 -7.09 -0.41 3.45
CA VAL A 166 -8.40 -1.05 3.52
C VAL A 166 -9.47 0.02 3.73
N VAL A 167 -10.53 -0.02 2.92
CA VAL A 167 -11.70 0.87 3.04
C VAL A 167 -12.96 0.11 3.45
N SER A 168 -12.94 -1.23 3.37
CA SER A 168 -14.01 -2.11 3.86
C SER A 168 -13.44 -3.50 4.15
N GLY A 169 -13.97 -4.20 5.15
CA GLY A 169 -13.59 -5.58 5.49
C GLY A 169 -12.44 -5.70 6.49
N MET A 170 -12.17 -4.69 7.33
CA MET A 170 -11.19 -4.82 8.43
C MET A 170 -11.56 -5.91 9.44
N ASP A 171 -12.83 -6.22 9.60
CA ASP A 171 -13.28 -7.37 10.40
C ASP A 171 -12.82 -8.70 9.79
N ILE A 172 -12.82 -8.83 8.45
CA ILE A 172 -12.27 -9.99 7.73
C ILE A 172 -10.75 -10.06 7.89
N VAL A 173 -10.05 -8.92 7.78
CA VAL A 173 -8.59 -8.83 8.04
C VAL A 173 -8.28 -9.37 9.44
N ARG A 174 -9.02 -8.95 10.46
CA ARG A 174 -8.83 -9.41 11.85
C ARG A 174 -9.18 -10.89 12.02
N LYS A 175 -10.20 -11.41 11.32
CA LYS A 175 -10.52 -12.85 11.31
C LYS A 175 -9.37 -13.66 10.70
N ILE A 176 -8.76 -13.20 9.60
CA ILE A 176 -7.59 -13.84 9.00
C ILE A 176 -6.40 -13.81 9.98
N GLN A 177 -6.16 -12.67 10.65
CA GLN A 177 -5.10 -12.57 11.66
C GLN A 177 -5.25 -13.61 12.77
N GLN A 178 -6.47 -13.85 13.24
CA GLN A 178 -6.76 -14.78 14.33
C GLN A 178 -6.89 -16.25 13.88
N ALA A 179 -6.85 -16.50 12.58
CA ALA A 179 -6.92 -17.86 12.06
C ALA A 179 -5.74 -18.72 12.58
N PRO A 180 -5.92 -20.05 12.66
CA PRO A 180 -4.88 -20.94 13.16
C PRO A 180 -3.55 -20.77 12.42
N SER A 181 -2.46 -20.61 13.17
CA SER A 181 -1.11 -20.67 12.65
C SER A 181 -0.42 -21.95 13.14
N SER A 182 0.71 -22.29 12.53
CA SER A 182 1.49 -23.48 12.86
C SER A 182 1.73 -23.58 14.39
N ALA A 183 1.64 -24.79 14.91
CA ALA A 183 2.01 -25.10 16.29
C ALA A 183 3.52 -25.08 16.53
N ASP A 184 4.32 -25.25 15.48
CA ASP A 184 5.78 -25.10 15.56
C ASP A 184 6.12 -23.62 15.71
N ARG A 185 6.82 -23.28 16.79
CA ARG A 185 7.18 -21.91 17.14
C ARG A 185 8.68 -21.69 17.28
N LYS A 186 9.50 -22.57 16.70
CA LYS A 186 10.95 -22.44 16.76
C LYS A 186 11.47 -21.22 16.00
N THR A 187 10.86 -20.93 14.86
CA THR A 187 11.24 -19.79 14.02
C THR A 187 10.03 -18.91 13.74
N ASN A 188 10.28 -17.63 13.41
CA ASN A 188 9.21 -16.71 12.95
C ASN A 188 8.45 -17.28 11.75
N THR A 189 9.18 -17.87 10.78
CA THR A 189 8.59 -18.42 9.56
C THR A 189 7.58 -19.53 9.88
N GLU A 190 7.92 -20.43 10.78
CA GLU A 190 7.02 -21.54 11.19
C GLU A 190 5.86 -21.02 12.01
N ALA A 191 6.13 -20.25 13.06
CA ALA A 191 5.11 -19.75 13.99
C ALA A 191 4.03 -18.87 13.30
N GLN A 192 4.38 -18.24 12.19
CA GLN A 192 3.52 -17.28 11.49
C GLN A 192 2.78 -17.88 10.29
N ARG A 193 3.05 -19.13 9.91
CA ARG A 193 2.39 -19.79 8.80
C ARG A 193 0.94 -20.11 9.14
N LEU A 194 0.00 -19.57 8.36
CA LEU A 194 -1.41 -19.95 8.46
C LEU A 194 -1.60 -21.41 8.06
N THR A 195 -2.34 -22.17 8.88
CA THR A 195 -2.54 -23.60 8.67
C THR A 195 -4.00 -23.98 9.00
N PRO A 196 -4.84 -24.17 7.95
CA PRO A 196 -4.54 -24.00 6.51
C PRO A 196 -4.40 -22.53 6.11
N PRO A 197 -3.73 -22.21 4.98
CA PRO A 197 -3.73 -20.87 4.42
C PRO A 197 -5.14 -20.50 3.95
N ILE A 198 -5.52 -19.20 4.08
CA ILE A 198 -6.84 -18.69 3.68
C ILE A 198 -6.82 -18.33 2.20
N LYS A 199 -7.78 -18.84 1.43
CA LYS A 199 -7.82 -18.64 -0.02
C LYS A 199 -8.30 -17.25 -0.41
N ILE A 200 -7.64 -16.67 -1.41
CA ILE A 200 -8.13 -15.57 -2.23
C ILE A 200 -8.89 -16.18 -3.40
N ILE A 201 -10.21 -15.99 -3.46
CA ILE A 201 -11.04 -16.51 -4.54
C ILE A 201 -10.80 -15.67 -5.81
N LYS A 202 -10.80 -14.34 -5.65
CA LYS A 202 -10.61 -13.40 -6.75
C LYS A 202 -10.14 -12.04 -6.24
N ALA A 203 -9.30 -11.37 -7.02
CA ALA A 203 -8.98 -9.96 -6.82
C ALA A 203 -9.29 -9.17 -8.10
N ALA A 204 -10.13 -8.14 -8.00
CA ALA A 204 -10.55 -7.36 -9.17
C ALA A 204 -10.80 -5.89 -8.81
N ARG A 205 -10.55 -4.99 -9.76
CA ARG A 205 -10.96 -3.58 -9.62
C ARG A 205 -12.47 -3.48 -9.49
N VAL A 206 -12.92 -2.55 -8.66
CA VAL A 206 -14.35 -2.23 -8.47
C VAL A 206 -14.56 -0.72 -8.66
N PRO A 207 -15.78 -0.32 -9.07
CA PRO A 207 -16.12 1.09 -9.27
C PRO A 207 -15.90 1.96 -8.04
#